data_6b98f626773332e545972ae7623cf940
#
_entry.id   6b98f626773332e545972ae7623cf940
#
_cell.length_a   1.000
_cell.length_b   1.000
_cell.length_c   1.000
_cell.angle_alpha   90.00
_cell.angle_beta   90.00
_cell.angle_gamma   90.00
#
_symmetry.space_group_name_H-M   'P 1'
#
loop_
_entity.id
_entity.type
_entity.pdbx_description
1 polymer ?
#
loop_
_entity_poly.entity_id
_entity_poly.type
_entity_poly.pdbx_seq_one_letter_code
_entity_poly.pdbx_strand_id
1 'polypeptide(L)'
;DTWARQNKPEDTKKLADAIITAANENDAIVLPVGLAFAESLKQRPDLLMHQKDKSHPTAAGSYLYGAMLYGLLFQKSPEGMAYLGECEKPLKPEDAKFLQKLAWDVLTDFYGWKK
;
A
#
# COMPACT_ATOMS: atom_id res chain seq x y z
N ASP A 1 -0.22 0.02 -9.73
CA ASP A 1 1.07 0.62 -9.37
C ASP A 1 1.95 -0.41 -8.68
N THR A 2 3.23 -0.11 -8.59
CA THR A 2 4.21 -0.90 -7.86
C THR A 2 5.06 0.02 -6.98
N TRP A 3 5.69 -0.56 -5.98
CA TRP A 3 6.54 0.20 -5.05
C TRP A 3 7.97 0.29 -5.57
N ALA A 4 8.63 1.39 -5.19
CA ALA A 4 10.05 1.56 -5.46
C ALA A 4 10.88 0.58 -4.61
N ARG A 5 12.07 0.25 -5.08
CA ARG A 5 13.03 -0.49 -4.26
C ARG A 5 13.35 0.29 -2.99
N GLN A 6 13.61 -0.42 -1.90
CA GLN A 6 13.86 0.20 -0.59
C GLN A 6 15.04 1.20 -0.65
N ASN A 7 16.05 0.91 -1.45
CA ASN A 7 17.23 1.77 -1.60
C ASN A 7 17.11 2.82 -2.70
N LYS A 8 15.94 2.93 -3.34
CA LYS A 8 15.65 3.93 -4.39
C LYS A 8 14.26 4.55 -4.19
N PRO A 9 13.99 5.14 -3.02
CA PRO A 9 12.66 5.71 -2.75
C PRO A 9 12.31 6.87 -3.68
N GLU A 10 13.29 7.53 -4.27
CA GLU A 10 13.10 8.60 -5.26
C GLU A 10 12.39 8.13 -6.53
N ASP A 11 12.37 6.84 -6.80
CA ASP A 11 11.67 6.29 -7.97
C ASP A 11 10.16 6.20 -7.78
N THR A 12 9.65 6.43 -6.57
CA THR A 12 8.21 6.30 -6.25
C THR A 12 7.33 7.13 -7.18
N LYS A 13 7.66 8.41 -7.36
CA LYS A 13 6.88 9.30 -8.22
C LYS A 13 6.95 8.88 -9.69
N LYS A 14 8.13 8.51 -10.16
CA LYS A 14 8.35 8.06 -11.54
C LYS A 14 7.50 6.82 -11.87
N LEU A 15 7.49 5.85 -10.95
CA LEU A 15 6.67 4.63 -11.10
C LEU A 15 5.18 4.96 -11.11
N ALA A 16 4.72 5.80 -10.18
CA ALA A 16 3.33 6.20 -10.11
C ALA A 16 2.90 6.93 -11.39
N ASP A 17 3.70 7.89 -11.86
CA ASP A 17 3.38 8.65 -13.07
C ASP A 17 3.28 7.75 -14.30
N ALA A 18 4.19 6.79 -14.44
CA ALA A 18 4.18 5.83 -15.55
C ALA A 18 2.91 4.96 -15.53
N ILE A 19 2.54 4.46 -14.37
CA ILE A 19 1.36 3.60 -14.21
C ILE A 19 0.07 4.40 -14.43
N ILE A 20 -0.01 5.62 -13.90
CA ILE A 20 -1.19 6.49 -14.10
C ILE A 20 -1.37 6.79 -15.60
N THR A 21 -0.28 7.11 -16.30
CA THR A 21 -0.32 7.35 -17.74
C THR A 21 -0.84 6.12 -18.50
N ALA A 22 -0.27 4.95 -18.22
CA ALA A 22 -0.68 3.71 -18.86
C ALA A 22 -2.14 3.36 -18.56
N ALA A 23 -2.58 3.57 -17.31
CA ALA A 23 -3.95 3.32 -16.91
C ALA A 23 -4.92 4.24 -17.66
N ASN A 24 -4.61 5.52 -17.77
CA ASN A 24 -5.45 6.48 -18.49
C ASN A 24 -5.54 6.13 -19.98
N GLU A 25 -4.47 5.64 -20.58
CA GLU A 25 -4.47 5.21 -21.98
C GLU A 25 -5.27 3.93 -22.23
N ASN A 26 -5.51 3.13 -21.20
CA ASN A 26 -6.13 1.81 -21.31
C ASN A 26 -7.44 1.67 -20.52
N ASP A 27 -8.01 2.77 -20.05
CA ASP A 27 -9.23 2.78 -19.23
C ASP A 27 -9.12 1.84 -18.01
N ALA A 28 -7.93 1.79 -17.40
CA ALA A 28 -7.68 0.95 -16.24
C ALA A 28 -7.75 1.75 -14.94
N ILE A 29 -8.07 1.06 -13.86
CA ILE A 29 -8.10 1.64 -12.51
C ILE A 29 -6.73 1.45 -11.87
N VAL A 30 -6.21 2.49 -11.23
CA VAL A 30 -4.92 2.46 -10.53
C VAL A 30 -5.12 2.09 -9.06
N LEU A 31 -4.37 1.09 -8.58
CA LEU A 31 -4.20 0.84 -7.16
C LEU A 31 -2.87 1.50 -6.73
N PRO A 32 -2.89 2.60 -5.96
CA PRO A 32 -1.67 3.39 -5.72
C PRO A 32 -0.79 2.80 -4.60
N VAL A 33 -0.40 1.55 -4.73
CA VAL A 33 0.36 0.81 -3.70
C VAL A 33 1.76 1.38 -3.51
N GLY A 34 2.39 1.83 -4.58
CA GLY A 34 3.74 2.43 -4.47
C GLY A 34 3.75 3.68 -3.62
N LEU A 35 2.72 4.52 -3.76
CA LEU A 35 2.56 5.71 -2.92
C LEU A 35 2.33 5.33 -1.46
N ALA A 36 1.56 4.28 -1.22
CA ALA A 36 1.30 3.80 0.14
C ALA A 36 2.56 3.21 0.79
N PHE A 37 3.38 2.47 0.04
CA PHE A 37 4.67 1.99 0.55
C PHE A 37 5.56 3.16 0.98
N ALA A 38 5.66 4.18 0.15
CA ALA A 38 6.47 5.36 0.46
C ALA A 38 5.97 6.06 1.73
N GLU A 39 4.65 6.19 1.87
CA GLU A 39 4.04 6.82 3.04
C GLU A 39 4.24 5.98 4.30
N SER A 40 4.17 4.66 4.21
CA SER A 40 4.47 3.76 5.33
C SER A 40 5.91 3.93 5.81
N LEU A 41 6.86 3.95 4.90
CA LEU A 41 8.27 4.13 5.23
C LEU A 41 8.55 5.49 5.87
N LYS A 42 7.80 6.51 5.46
CA LYS A 42 7.91 7.85 6.03
C LYS A 42 7.34 7.92 7.44
N GLN A 43 6.16 7.35 7.67
CA GLN A 43 5.49 7.41 8.97
C GLN A 43 6.05 6.41 9.96
N ARG A 44 6.41 5.22 9.50
CA ARG A 44 6.93 4.13 10.33
C ARG A 44 8.13 3.46 9.68
N PRO A 45 9.32 4.10 9.73
CA PRO A 45 10.54 3.51 9.15
C PRO A 45 10.97 2.21 9.84
N ASP A 46 10.47 1.94 11.05
CA ASP A 46 10.70 0.70 11.79
C ASP A 46 9.92 -0.50 11.23
N LEU A 47 8.82 -0.25 10.52
CA LEU A 47 7.99 -1.31 9.94
C LEU A 47 8.56 -1.73 8.58
N LEU A 48 9.13 -2.93 8.53
CA LEU A 48 9.76 -3.44 7.32
C LEU A 48 8.71 -3.78 6.26
N MET A 49 8.75 -3.07 5.14
CA MET A 49 7.85 -3.30 4.01
C MET A 49 8.51 -4.14 2.91
N HIS A 50 9.85 -4.17 2.87
CA HIS A 50 10.63 -4.92 1.89
C HIS A 50 11.44 -6.02 2.56
N GLN A 51 11.62 -7.13 1.85
CA GLN A 51 12.53 -8.19 2.26
C GLN A 51 14.00 -7.77 2.11
N LYS A 52 14.92 -8.67 2.48
CA LYS A 52 16.36 -8.41 2.45
C LYS A 52 16.87 -8.02 1.06
N ASP A 53 16.21 -8.48 0.01
CA ASP A 53 16.55 -8.13 -1.38
C ASP A 53 16.15 -6.68 -1.74
N LYS A 54 15.51 -5.98 -0.83
CA LYS A 54 15.06 -4.58 -1.00
C LYS A 54 14.03 -4.39 -2.12
N SER A 55 13.39 -5.45 -2.55
CA SER A 55 12.45 -5.46 -3.66
C SER A 55 11.13 -6.13 -3.29
N HIS A 56 11.17 -7.41 -2.95
CA HIS A 56 9.95 -8.17 -2.63
C HIS A 56 9.32 -7.68 -1.33
N PRO A 57 7.98 -7.74 -1.22
CA PRO A 57 7.29 -7.27 -0.01
C PRO A 57 7.44 -8.27 1.12
N THR A 58 7.44 -7.76 2.35
CA THR A 58 7.23 -8.56 3.55
C THR A 58 5.76 -8.93 3.69
N ALA A 59 5.41 -9.68 4.75
CA ALA A 59 4.01 -9.90 5.11
C ALA A 59 3.26 -8.57 5.32
N ALA A 60 3.91 -7.58 5.94
CA ALA A 60 3.32 -6.24 6.12
C ALA A 60 3.07 -5.55 4.78
N GLY A 61 4.03 -5.61 3.85
CA GLY A 61 3.86 -5.05 2.50
C GLY A 61 2.72 -5.71 1.75
N SER A 62 2.63 -7.05 1.80
CA SER A 62 1.53 -7.80 1.18
C SER A 62 0.18 -7.48 1.82
N TYR A 63 0.17 -7.30 3.14
CA TYR A 63 -1.04 -6.92 3.88
C TYR A 63 -1.55 -5.55 3.43
N LEU A 64 -0.66 -4.57 3.31
CA LEU A 64 -1.02 -3.25 2.81
C LEU A 64 -1.64 -3.33 1.41
N TYR A 65 -1.04 -4.13 0.53
CA TYR A 65 -1.58 -4.34 -0.82
C TYR A 65 -3.02 -4.87 -0.75
N GLY A 66 -3.25 -5.91 0.05
CA GLY A 66 -4.58 -6.50 0.21
C GLY A 66 -5.60 -5.54 0.79
N ALA A 67 -5.21 -4.77 1.81
CA ALA A 67 -6.08 -3.76 2.42
C ALA A 67 -6.47 -2.68 1.41
N MET A 68 -5.54 -2.23 0.59
CA MET A 68 -5.81 -1.25 -0.46
C MET A 68 -6.72 -1.81 -1.54
N LEU A 69 -6.48 -3.05 -1.96
CA LEU A 69 -7.33 -3.71 -2.95
C LEU A 69 -8.76 -3.83 -2.45
N TYR A 70 -8.93 -4.23 -1.19
CA TYR A 70 -10.25 -4.26 -0.55
C TYR A 70 -10.92 -2.89 -0.58
N GLY A 71 -10.21 -1.86 -0.14
CA GLY A 71 -10.74 -0.50 -0.11
C GLY A 71 -11.15 0.02 -1.49
N LEU A 72 -10.35 -0.28 -2.51
CA LEU A 72 -10.63 0.14 -3.88
C LEU A 72 -11.84 -0.59 -4.47
N LEU A 73 -11.86 -1.91 -4.36
CA LEU A 73 -12.91 -2.73 -4.97
C LEU A 73 -14.29 -2.52 -4.34
N PHE A 74 -14.32 -2.40 -3.02
CA PHE A 74 -15.60 -2.29 -2.28
C PHE A 74 -15.92 -0.87 -1.86
N GLN A 75 -15.01 0.07 -2.05
CA GLN A 75 -15.13 1.47 -1.61
C GLN A 75 -15.55 1.55 -0.14
N LYS A 76 -14.88 0.72 0.67
CA LYS A 76 -15.09 0.65 2.13
C LYS A 76 -13.75 0.68 2.82
N SER A 77 -13.71 1.34 3.97
CA SER A 77 -12.51 1.35 4.80
C SER A 77 -12.18 -0.06 5.30
N PRO A 78 -10.92 -0.50 5.20
CA PRO A 78 -10.50 -1.76 5.83
C PRO A 78 -10.24 -1.61 7.33
N GLU A 79 -10.38 -0.41 7.91
CA GLU A 79 -10.15 -0.21 9.33
C GLU A 79 -11.10 -1.06 10.19
N GLY A 80 -10.55 -1.64 11.23
CA GLY A 80 -11.31 -2.49 12.16
C GLY A 80 -11.41 -3.95 11.77
N MET A 81 -10.81 -4.36 10.66
CA MET A 81 -10.77 -5.78 10.29
C MET A 81 -9.91 -6.56 11.26
N ALA A 82 -10.41 -7.74 11.66
CA ALA A 82 -9.71 -8.63 12.59
C ALA A 82 -8.61 -9.46 11.92
N TYR A 83 -8.61 -9.55 10.59
CA TYR A 83 -7.66 -10.35 9.82
C TYR A 83 -6.23 -9.82 9.98
N LEU A 84 -5.29 -10.68 10.34
CA LEU A 84 -3.88 -10.33 10.58
C LEU A 84 -2.92 -11.00 9.59
N GLY A 85 -3.45 -11.66 8.58
CA GLY A 85 -2.67 -12.43 7.61
C GLY A 85 -2.62 -13.92 7.96
N GLU A 86 -2.86 -14.77 6.96
CA GLU A 86 -2.71 -16.23 7.11
C GLU A 86 -1.30 -16.63 6.72
N CYS A 87 -0.36 -16.41 7.63
CA CYS A 87 1.03 -16.73 7.42
C CYS A 87 1.61 -17.29 8.71
N GLU A 88 2.81 -17.85 8.61
CA GLU A 88 3.50 -18.46 9.76
C GLU A 88 3.67 -17.48 10.93
N LYS A 89 3.86 -16.19 10.59
CA LYS A 89 3.94 -15.11 11.57
C LYS A 89 2.95 -14.02 11.21
N PRO A 90 1.71 -14.07 11.73
CA PRO A 90 0.74 -13.01 11.49
C PRO A 90 1.25 -11.66 11.99
N LEU A 91 0.71 -10.58 11.42
CA LEU A 91 1.06 -9.24 11.83
C LEU A 91 0.63 -8.99 13.28
N LYS A 92 1.36 -8.13 13.95
CA LYS A 92 0.91 -7.59 15.24
C LYS A 92 -0.36 -6.77 15.00
N PRO A 93 -1.34 -6.82 15.91
CA PRO A 93 -2.59 -6.05 15.76
C PRO A 93 -2.37 -4.55 15.52
N GLU A 94 -1.41 -3.93 16.19
CA GLU A 94 -1.11 -2.51 16.01
C GLU A 94 -0.55 -2.20 14.62
N ASP A 95 0.24 -3.11 14.04
CA ASP A 95 0.77 -2.94 12.69
C ASP A 95 -0.33 -3.08 11.64
N ALA A 96 -1.20 -4.08 11.81
CA ALA A 96 -2.35 -4.26 10.93
C ALA A 96 -3.27 -3.03 10.97
N LYS A 97 -3.54 -2.51 12.16
CA LYS A 97 -4.37 -1.31 12.35
C LYS A 97 -3.77 -0.09 11.64
N PHE A 98 -2.46 0.10 11.78
CA PHE A 98 -1.74 1.17 11.09
C PHE A 98 -1.88 1.03 9.57
N LEU A 99 -1.64 -0.17 9.03
CA LEU A 99 -1.71 -0.42 7.58
C LEU A 99 -3.12 -0.28 7.02
N GLN A 100 -4.13 -0.69 7.79
CA GLN A 100 -5.54 -0.51 7.40
C GLN A 100 -5.88 0.97 7.25
N LYS A 101 -5.51 1.76 8.24
CA LYS A 101 -5.73 3.21 8.21
C LYS A 101 -4.97 3.87 7.07
N LEU A 102 -3.69 3.51 6.90
CA LEU A 102 -2.85 4.03 5.83
C LEU A 102 -3.45 3.72 4.45
N ALA A 103 -3.89 2.48 4.25
CA ALA A 103 -4.51 2.07 3.00
C ALA A 103 -5.70 2.96 2.65
N TRP A 104 -6.56 3.22 3.64
CA TRP A 104 -7.74 4.04 3.42
C TRP A 104 -7.39 5.51 3.18
N ASP A 105 -6.45 6.06 3.96
CA ASP A 105 -6.00 7.44 3.81
C ASP A 105 -5.41 7.68 2.41
N VAL A 106 -4.53 6.79 1.95
CA VAL A 106 -3.90 6.93 0.62
C VAL A 106 -4.94 6.83 -0.49
N LEU A 107 -5.86 5.87 -0.40
CA LEU A 107 -6.93 5.73 -1.40
C LEU A 107 -7.83 6.96 -1.46
N THR A 108 -8.30 7.43 -0.31
CA THR A 108 -9.21 8.57 -0.26
C THR A 108 -8.52 9.85 -0.75
N ASP A 109 -7.27 10.04 -0.41
CA ASP A 109 -6.49 11.18 -0.89
C ASP A 109 -6.24 11.09 -2.40
N PHE A 110 -5.87 9.92 -2.89
CA PHE A 110 -5.58 9.70 -4.31
C PHE A 110 -6.79 9.94 -5.21
N TYR A 111 -7.95 9.43 -4.81
CA TYR A 111 -9.19 9.56 -5.58
C TYR A 111 -10.05 10.75 -5.18
N GLY A 112 -9.70 11.47 -4.14
CA GLY A 112 -10.52 12.57 -3.63
C GLY A 112 -11.84 12.11 -3.01
N TRP A 113 -11.88 10.89 -2.46
CA TRP A 113 -13.08 10.39 -1.80
C TRP A 113 -13.26 11.05 -0.44
N LYS A 114 -14.51 11.21 -0.03
CA LYS A 114 -14.83 11.64 1.33
C LYS A 114 -14.55 10.49 2.31
N LYS A 115 -13.85 10.82 3.36
CA LYS A 115 -13.57 9.87 4.44
C LYS A 115 -14.78 9.62 5.32
#